data_185c26b7381c52570759ed8e25eab3b8
#
_entry.id   185c26b7381c52570759ed8e25eab3b8
#
_cell.length_a   1.000
_cell.length_b   1.000
_cell.length_c   1.000
_cell.angle_alpha   90.00
_cell.angle_beta   90.00
_cell.angle_gamma   90.00
#
_symmetry.space_group_name_H-M   'P 1'
#
loop_
_entity.id
_entity.type
_entity.pdbx_description
1 polymer ?
#
loop_
_entity_poly.entity_id
_entity_poly.type
_entity_poly.pdbx_seq_one_letter_code
_entity_poly.pdbx_strand_id
1 'polypeptide(L)'
;MQLQFAATDNSSVTLVVTQPSDFEALVALRIEAMRESLERIGRFDPVRARERFREGFSATFTRHIEVSGQRVGFVVVKPDYDGWLLDHLYIKPNAQGVGIGSVVLRHIFMEADSAAMTLRVGALRESASNRFYTRHGFQFVESSEFDNYYVRSPQDNHTYLNRKPTS
;
A
#
# COMPACT_ATOMS: atom_id res chain seq x y z
N MET A 1 0.00 -4.93 -26.35
CA MET A 1 -0.76 -6.05 -25.77
C MET A 1 -1.17 -5.63 -24.38
N GLN A 2 -2.43 -5.25 -24.20
CA GLN A 2 -2.96 -4.92 -22.86
C GLN A 2 -3.18 -6.24 -22.12
N LEU A 3 -2.41 -6.46 -21.06
CA LEU A 3 -2.69 -7.53 -20.12
C LEU A 3 -3.97 -7.15 -19.35
N GLN A 4 -5.08 -7.77 -19.73
CA GLN A 4 -6.30 -7.70 -18.94
C GLN A 4 -6.09 -8.57 -17.68
N PHE A 5 -5.88 -7.93 -16.53
CA PHE A 5 -5.96 -8.64 -15.28
C PHE A 5 -7.44 -8.94 -14.99
N ALA A 6 -7.80 -10.20 -14.99
CA ALA A 6 -9.11 -10.66 -14.53
C ALA A 6 -9.32 -10.28 -13.04
N ALA A 7 -10.57 -10.19 -12.61
CA ALA A 7 -10.91 -9.95 -11.19
C ALA A 7 -10.07 -10.86 -10.30
N THR A 8 -9.27 -10.24 -9.40
CA THR A 8 -8.19 -10.92 -8.71
C THR A 8 -8.73 -11.77 -7.57
N ASP A 9 -8.62 -13.06 -7.72
CA ASP A 9 -8.78 -14.01 -6.62
C ASP A 9 -7.62 -13.83 -5.62
N ASN A 10 -7.93 -13.98 -4.33
CA ASN A 10 -6.97 -13.86 -3.21
C ASN A 10 -5.72 -14.75 -3.39
N SER A 11 -5.84 -15.85 -4.12
CA SER A 11 -4.78 -16.83 -4.35
C SER A 11 -3.71 -16.40 -5.36
N SER A 12 -3.97 -15.37 -6.18
CA SER A 12 -3.06 -14.95 -7.25
C SER A 12 -2.10 -13.83 -6.84
N VAL A 13 -2.33 -13.17 -5.70
CA VAL A 13 -1.49 -12.09 -5.18
C VAL A 13 -0.50 -12.62 -4.15
N THR A 14 0.80 -12.40 -4.39
CA THR A 14 1.87 -12.73 -3.44
C THR A 14 2.69 -11.51 -3.10
N LEU A 15 3.23 -11.49 -1.87
CA LEU A 15 4.14 -10.46 -1.39
C LEU A 15 5.53 -11.07 -1.26
N VAL A 16 6.51 -10.49 -1.94
CA VAL A 16 7.88 -11.02 -2.03
C VAL A 16 8.87 -9.96 -1.55
N VAL A 17 9.71 -10.31 -0.57
CA VAL A 17 10.74 -9.40 -0.03
C VAL A 17 11.67 -8.94 -1.15
N THR A 18 11.94 -7.63 -1.16
CA THR A 18 12.83 -7.01 -2.14
C THR A 18 14.30 -7.20 -1.78
N GLN A 19 15.18 -6.93 -2.76
CA GLN A 19 16.61 -6.85 -2.61
C GLN A 19 17.08 -5.39 -2.67
N PRO A 20 18.23 -5.02 -2.10
CA PRO A 20 18.79 -3.67 -2.25
C PRO A 20 18.93 -3.23 -3.71
N SER A 21 19.23 -4.15 -4.60
CA SER A 21 19.35 -3.90 -6.05
C SER A 21 18.03 -3.55 -6.75
N ASP A 22 16.90 -3.74 -6.09
CA ASP A 22 15.57 -3.39 -6.64
C ASP A 22 15.23 -1.89 -6.50
N PHE A 23 16.08 -1.11 -5.83
CA PHE A 23 15.81 0.29 -5.49
C PHE A 23 15.36 1.14 -6.69
N GLU A 24 16.09 1.13 -7.79
CA GLU A 24 15.77 1.96 -8.96
C GLU A 24 14.44 1.57 -9.63
N ALA A 25 14.13 0.27 -9.68
CA ALA A 25 12.86 -0.21 -10.20
C ALA A 25 11.68 0.21 -9.31
N LEU A 26 11.86 0.21 -7.99
CA LEU A 26 10.86 0.66 -7.02
C LEU A 26 10.62 2.17 -7.12
N VAL A 27 11.68 2.97 -7.28
CA VAL A 27 11.58 4.41 -7.52
C VAL A 27 10.77 4.70 -8.77
N ALA A 28 11.10 4.04 -9.87
CA ALA A 28 10.38 4.20 -11.14
C ALA A 28 8.89 3.89 -11.00
N LEU A 29 8.55 2.81 -10.30
CA LEU A 29 7.17 2.42 -10.05
C LEU A 29 6.44 3.46 -9.18
N ARG A 30 7.07 3.94 -8.12
CA ARG A 30 6.50 4.99 -7.25
C ARG A 30 6.22 6.27 -8.02
N ILE A 31 7.16 6.72 -8.82
CA ILE A 31 7.01 7.93 -9.65
C ILE A 31 5.84 7.76 -10.63
N GLU A 32 5.77 6.61 -11.33
CA GLU A 32 4.67 6.30 -12.24
C GLU A 32 3.31 6.31 -11.53
N ALA A 33 3.22 5.67 -10.36
CA ALA A 33 1.97 5.58 -9.60
C ALA A 33 1.51 6.91 -9.02
N MET A 34 2.43 7.80 -8.64
CA MET A 34 2.11 9.07 -8.00
C MET A 34 2.04 10.27 -8.95
N ARG A 35 2.51 10.14 -10.17
CA ARG A 35 2.64 11.25 -11.11
C ARG A 35 1.38 12.09 -11.21
N GLU A 36 0.26 11.47 -11.50
CA GLU A 36 -1.02 12.17 -11.71
C GLU A 36 -1.45 12.97 -10.47
N SER A 37 -1.36 12.35 -9.28
CA SER A 37 -1.74 13.00 -8.03
C SER A 37 -0.84 14.19 -7.69
N LEU A 38 0.47 14.06 -7.93
CA LEU A 38 1.43 15.11 -7.65
C LEU A 38 1.38 16.24 -8.68
N GLU A 39 1.16 15.95 -9.95
CA GLU A 39 0.97 16.94 -11.01
C GLU A 39 -0.28 17.79 -10.74
N ARG A 40 -1.38 17.17 -10.29
CA ARG A 40 -2.63 17.85 -9.97
C ARG A 40 -2.46 18.95 -8.93
N ILE A 41 -1.58 18.76 -7.96
CA ILE A 41 -1.29 19.75 -6.90
C ILE A 41 -0.02 20.58 -7.17
N GLY A 42 0.59 20.46 -8.36
CA GLY A 42 1.77 21.21 -8.75
C GLY A 42 3.05 20.80 -8.00
N ARG A 43 3.14 19.57 -7.51
CA ARG A 43 4.26 19.09 -6.67
C ARG A 43 5.02 17.91 -7.26
N PHE A 44 4.88 17.66 -8.55
CA PHE A 44 5.62 16.58 -9.19
C PHE A 44 7.08 16.96 -9.39
N ASP A 45 7.96 16.32 -8.62
CA ASP A 45 9.40 16.45 -8.66
C ASP A 45 10.04 15.07 -8.53
N PRO A 46 10.41 14.42 -9.65
CA PRO A 46 10.94 13.05 -9.62
C PRO A 46 12.29 12.93 -8.92
N VAL A 47 13.15 13.94 -8.98
CA VAL A 47 14.45 13.95 -8.29
C VAL A 47 14.25 13.94 -6.78
N ARG A 48 13.41 14.81 -6.27
CA ARG A 48 13.09 14.90 -4.85
C ARG A 48 12.36 13.64 -4.36
N ALA A 49 11.46 13.10 -5.17
CA ALA A 49 10.76 11.84 -4.86
C ALA A 49 11.74 10.68 -4.68
N ARG A 50 12.74 10.59 -5.55
CA ARG A 50 13.80 9.57 -5.48
C ARG A 50 14.65 9.72 -4.22
N GLU A 51 15.08 10.94 -3.91
CA GLU A 51 15.91 11.22 -2.72
C GLU A 51 15.16 10.90 -1.42
N ARG A 52 13.90 11.29 -1.30
CA ARG A 52 13.06 10.98 -0.14
C ARG A 52 12.84 9.48 0.02
N PHE A 53 12.63 8.78 -1.08
CA PHE A 53 12.49 7.33 -1.03
C PHE A 53 13.79 6.65 -0.60
N ARG A 54 14.93 7.14 -1.06
CA ARG A 54 16.26 6.64 -0.66
C ARG A 54 16.50 6.77 0.84
N GLU A 55 16.15 7.90 1.44
CA GLU A 55 16.35 8.16 2.87
C GLU A 55 15.62 7.15 3.76
N GLY A 56 14.43 6.72 3.35
CA GLY A 56 13.60 5.80 4.11
C GLY A 56 13.63 4.35 3.62
N PHE A 57 14.34 4.05 2.53
CA PHE A 57 14.31 2.73 1.92
C PHE A 57 14.99 1.67 2.78
N SER A 58 14.26 0.58 3.02
CA SER A 58 14.79 -0.66 3.59
C SER A 58 14.24 -1.85 2.82
N ALA A 59 15.13 -2.61 2.19
CA ALA A 59 14.74 -3.81 1.46
C ALA A 59 14.03 -4.83 2.35
N THR A 60 14.42 -4.90 3.63
CA THR A 60 13.82 -5.81 4.63
C THR A 60 12.33 -5.54 4.84
N PHE A 61 11.89 -4.28 4.81
CA PHE A 61 10.50 -3.88 5.05
C PHE A 61 9.71 -3.61 3.78
N THR A 62 10.32 -3.81 2.62
CA THR A 62 9.71 -3.58 1.31
C THR A 62 9.44 -4.91 0.62
N ARG A 63 8.22 -5.09 0.13
CA ARG A 63 7.82 -6.31 -0.60
C ARG A 63 7.24 -5.95 -1.96
N HIS A 64 7.68 -6.67 -2.99
CA HIS A 64 7.02 -6.64 -4.29
C HIS A 64 5.61 -7.21 -4.16
N ILE A 65 4.67 -6.61 -4.86
CA ILE A 65 3.34 -7.17 -5.08
C ILE A 65 3.38 -7.88 -6.43
N GLU A 66 3.21 -9.19 -6.40
CA GLU A 66 3.23 -10.02 -7.60
C GLU A 66 1.86 -10.64 -7.85
N VAL A 67 1.43 -10.61 -9.11
CA VAL A 67 0.21 -11.27 -9.59
C VAL A 67 0.60 -12.20 -10.71
N SER A 68 0.40 -13.51 -10.51
CA SER A 68 0.78 -14.54 -11.49
C SER A 68 2.25 -14.41 -11.93
N GLY A 69 3.14 -14.15 -10.99
CA GLY A 69 4.58 -14.01 -11.20
C GLY A 69 5.02 -12.66 -11.77
N GLN A 70 4.12 -11.72 -12.00
CA GLN A 70 4.46 -10.38 -12.50
C GLN A 70 4.43 -9.34 -11.39
N ARG A 71 5.45 -8.50 -11.31
CA ARG A 71 5.54 -7.38 -10.38
C ARG A 71 4.62 -6.24 -10.83
N VAL A 72 3.58 -5.98 -10.04
CA VAL A 72 2.57 -4.96 -10.35
C VAL A 72 2.57 -3.79 -9.37
N GLY A 73 3.37 -3.87 -8.31
CA GLY A 73 3.44 -2.85 -7.28
C GLY A 73 4.41 -3.21 -6.18
N PHE A 74 4.40 -2.41 -5.12
CA PHE A 74 5.11 -2.74 -3.89
C PHE A 74 4.43 -2.15 -2.66
N VAL A 75 4.76 -2.72 -1.51
CA VAL A 75 4.25 -2.29 -0.21
C VAL A 75 5.39 -2.20 0.79
N VAL A 76 5.38 -1.16 1.62
CA VAL A 76 6.33 -0.98 2.72
C VAL A 76 5.56 -0.96 4.03
N VAL A 77 5.84 -1.91 4.90
CA VAL A 77 5.34 -1.97 6.27
C VAL A 77 6.54 -2.08 7.18
N LYS A 78 6.68 -1.12 8.08
CA LYS A 78 7.82 -1.04 8.98
C LYS A 78 7.40 -0.78 10.42
N PRO A 79 8.23 -1.16 11.42
CA PRO A 79 7.97 -0.81 12.80
C PRO A 79 7.87 0.70 12.98
N ASP A 80 6.94 1.13 13.85
CA ASP A 80 6.73 2.50 14.24
C ASP A 80 6.43 2.49 15.74
N TYR A 81 6.94 3.39 16.51
CA TYR A 81 6.86 3.49 17.98
C TYR A 81 6.20 2.29 18.73
N ASP A 82 4.88 2.19 18.69
CA ASP A 82 4.06 1.18 19.38
C ASP A 82 3.23 0.30 18.43
N GLY A 83 3.49 0.39 17.14
CA GLY A 83 2.75 -0.33 16.10
C GLY A 83 3.54 -0.46 14.81
N TRP A 84 2.83 -0.51 13.68
CA TRP A 84 3.40 -0.57 12.34
C TRP A 84 2.93 0.61 11.50
N LEU A 85 3.80 1.08 10.62
CA LEU A 85 3.50 2.08 9.61
C LEU A 85 3.40 1.42 8.24
N LEU A 86 2.24 1.54 7.61
CA LEU A 86 2.08 1.30 6.17
C LEU A 86 2.60 2.56 5.45
N ASP A 87 3.87 2.55 5.09
CA ASP A 87 4.57 3.74 4.60
C ASP A 87 4.34 3.98 3.10
N HIS A 88 4.28 2.90 2.33
CA HIS A 88 4.02 2.95 0.89
C HIS A 88 3.15 1.78 0.46
N LEU A 89 2.20 2.05 -0.42
CA LEU A 89 1.43 1.06 -1.15
C LEU A 89 1.15 1.62 -2.54
N TYR A 90 1.86 1.09 -3.53
CA TYR A 90 1.74 1.54 -4.91
C TYR A 90 1.45 0.37 -5.83
N ILE A 91 0.47 0.58 -6.71
CA ILE A 91 0.08 -0.33 -7.79
C ILE A 91 0.31 0.40 -9.10
N LYS A 92 0.93 -0.26 -10.08
CA LYS A 92 1.09 0.30 -11.43
C LYS A 92 -0.27 0.71 -11.99
N PRO A 93 -0.34 1.85 -12.72
CA PRO A 93 -1.62 2.34 -13.26
C PRO A 93 -2.40 1.31 -14.07
N ASN A 94 -1.70 0.49 -14.88
CA ASN A 94 -2.33 -0.56 -15.70
C ASN A 94 -2.85 -1.77 -14.89
N ALA A 95 -2.51 -1.86 -13.61
CA ALA A 95 -2.96 -2.92 -12.71
C ALA A 95 -3.96 -2.42 -11.65
N GLN A 96 -4.31 -1.14 -11.68
CA GLN A 96 -5.29 -0.55 -10.75
C GLN A 96 -6.73 -0.88 -11.14
N GLY A 97 -7.66 -0.76 -10.18
CA GLY A 97 -9.10 -0.89 -10.42
C GLY A 97 -9.61 -2.33 -10.50
N VAL A 98 -8.80 -3.33 -10.17
CA VAL A 98 -9.16 -4.76 -10.22
C VAL A 98 -9.07 -5.46 -8.86
N GLY A 99 -8.92 -4.70 -7.77
CA GLY A 99 -8.97 -5.21 -6.39
C GLY A 99 -7.63 -5.67 -5.80
N ILE A 100 -6.50 -5.47 -6.49
CA ILE A 100 -5.18 -5.91 -5.99
C ILE A 100 -4.84 -5.21 -4.66
N GLY A 101 -5.03 -3.89 -4.56
CA GLY A 101 -4.77 -3.14 -3.35
C GLY A 101 -5.57 -3.65 -2.15
N SER A 102 -6.83 -4.02 -2.36
CA SER A 102 -7.68 -4.60 -1.30
C SER A 102 -7.17 -5.96 -0.83
N VAL A 103 -6.67 -6.79 -1.74
CA VAL A 103 -6.08 -8.09 -1.39
C VAL A 103 -4.79 -7.88 -0.59
N VAL A 104 -3.94 -6.95 -1.00
CA VAL A 104 -2.71 -6.60 -0.27
C VAL A 104 -3.03 -6.12 1.14
N LEU A 105 -4.00 -5.23 1.31
CA LEU A 105 -4.42 -4.77 2.65
C LEU A 105 -4.91 -5.92 3.52
N ARG A 106 -5.67 -6.87 2.98
CA ARG A 106 -6.10 -8.04 3.76
C ARG A 106 -4.93 -8.88 4.25
N HIS A 107 -3.90 -9.09 3.43
CA HIS A 107 -2.66 -9.75 3.86
C HIS A 107 -1.99 -9.01 5.01
N ILE A 108 -1.83 -7.69 4.88
CA ILE A 108 -1.22 -6.85 5.92
C ILE A 108 -2.06 -6.85 7.20
N PHE A 109 -3.38 -6.77 7.10
CA PHE A 109 -4.28 -6.81 8.24
C PHE A 109 -4.18 -8.14 9.01
N MET A 110 -4.11 -9.26 8.30
CA MET A 110 -3.92 -10.57 8.95
C MET A 110 -2.61 -10.64 9.72
N GLU A 111 -1.52 -10.13 9.14
CA GLU A 111 -0.21 -10.08 9.80
C GLU A 111 -0.26 -9.16 11.04
N ALA A 112 -0.81 -7.96 10.90
CA ALA A 112 -0.92 -6.98 11.98
C ALA A 112 -1.81 -7.48 13.12
N ASP A 113 -2.94 -8.09 12.80
CA ASP A 113 -3.86 -8.66 13.80
C ASP A 113 -3.22 -9.83 14.55
N SER A 114 -2.52 -10.72 13.84
CA SER A 114 -1.78 -11.83 14.46
C SER A 114 -0.69 -11.34 15.41
N ALA A 115 -0.06 -10.22 15.09
CA ALA A 115 0.98 -9.59 15.91
C ALA A 115 0.41 -8.61 16.95
N ALA A 116 -0.91 -8.41 17.00
CA ALA A 116 -1.60 -7.42 17.82
C ALA A 116 -1.07 -5.98 17.63
N MET A 117 -0.78 -5.62 16.38
CA MET A 117 -0.19 -4.33 16.02
C MET A 117 -1.21 -3.38 15.41
N THR A 118 -1.21 -2.14 15.90
CA THR A 118 -1.91 -1.02 15.29
C THR A 118 -1.19 -0.61 14.00
N LEU A 119 -1.94 -0.39 12.94
CA LEU A 119 -1.44 0.14 11.67
C LEU A 119 -1.72 1.63 11.57
N ARG A 120 -0.72 2.39 11.14
CA ARG A 120 -0.85 3.80 10.73
C ARG A 120 -0.58 3.95 9.25
N VAL A 121 -1.24 4.90 8.62
CA VAL A 121 -1.03 5.25 7.22
C VAL A 121 -1.26 6.74 6.99
N GLY A 122 -0.48 7.33 6.10
CA GLY A 122 -0.68 8.68 5.57
C GLY A 122 -1.13 8.64 4.12
N ALA A 123 -1.98 9.56 3.73
CA ALA A 123 -2.43 9.72 2.34
C ALA A 123 -2.42 11.19 1.95
N LEU A 124 -1.95 11.49 0.74
CA LEU A 124 -2.01 12.84 0.18
C LEU A 124 -3.46 13.34 0.18
N ARG A 125 -3.71 14.56 0.69
CA ARG A 125 -5.05 15.06 1.00
C ARG A 125 -6.06 14.96 -0.14
N GLU A 126 -5.63 15.22 -1.37
CA GLU A 126 -6.49 15.24 -2.55
C GLU A 126 -6.51 13.89 -3.31
N SER A 127 -5.88 12.84 -2.76
CA SER A 127 -5.76 11.57 -3.46
C SER A 127 -6.93 10.61 -3.20
N ALA A 128 -7.16 9.69 -4.14
CA ALA A 128 -8.14 8.62 -4.02
C ALA A 128 -7.81 7.63 -2.88
N SER A 129 -6.56 7.62 -2.40
CA SER A 129 -6.10 6.79 -1.27
C SER A 129 -6.90 7.05 0.01
N ASN A 130 -7.36 8.29 0.24
CA ASN A 130 -8.18 8.62 1.40
C ASN A 130 -9.45 7.77 1.48
N ARG A 131 -10.20 7.69 0.37
CA ARG A 131 -11.41 6.86 0.29
C ARG A 131 -11.07 5.37 0.39
N PHE A 132 -9.98 4.95 -0.23
CA PHE A 132 -9.52 3.57 -0.21
C PHE A 132 -9.24 3.10 1.22
N TYR A 133 -8.47 3.86 2.00
CA TYR A 133 -8.16 3.50 3.38
C TYR A 133 -9.38 3.55 4.29
N THR A 134 -10.21 4.59 4.18
CA THR A 134 -11.44 4.70 4.96
C THR A 134 -12.39 3.54 4.71
N ARG A 135 -12.55 3.15 3.44
CA ARG A 135 -13.40 2.01 3.05
C ARG A 135 -12.91 0.68 3.64
N HIS A 136 -11.61 0.56 3.89
CA HIS A 136 -11.00 -0.66 4.46
C HIS A 136 -10.85 -0.61 5.99
N GLY A 137 -11.51 0.32 6.66
CA GLY A 137 -11.61 0.35 8.12
C GLY A 137 -10.56 1.20 8.83
N PHE A 138 -9.72 1.93 8.10
CA PHE A 138 -8.87 2.95 8.71
C PHE A 138 -9.71 4.14 9.17
N GLN A 139 -9.39 4.66 10.35
CA GLN A 139 -10.06 5.81 10.96
C GLN A 139 -9.18 7.05 10.86
N PHE A 140 -9.77 8.16 10.46
CA PHE A 140 -9.09 9.46 10.39
C PHE A 140 -8.62 9.91 11.77
N VAL A 141 -7.39 10.41 11.86
CA VAL A 141 -6.79 10.96 13.08
C VAL A 141 -6.61 12.47 12.97
N GLU A 142 -5.82 12.90 11.99
CA GLU A 142 -5.48 14.32 11.81
C GLU A 142 -5.02 14.61 10.38
N SER A 143 -4.93 15.90 10.04
CA SER A 143 -4.36 16.39 8.80
C SER A 143 -3.13 17.23 9.07
N SER A 144 -2.12 17.11 8.19
CA SER A 144 -1.07 18.09 8.02
C SER A 144 -1.35 18.98 6.82
N GLU A 145 -0.38 19.81 6.41
CA GLU A 145 -0.52 20.66 5.22
C GLU A 145 -0.85 19.87 3.95
N PHE A 146 -0.26 18.68 3.79
CA PHE A 146 -0.36 17.89 2.56
C PHE A 146 -1.00 16.52 2.72
N ASP A 147 -1.00 15.96 3.94
CA ASP A 147 -1.41 14.59 4.20
C ASP A 147 -2.51 14.48 5.23
N ASN A 148 -3.36 13.48 5.06
CA ASN A 148 -4.27 12.99 6.08
C ASN A 148 -3.69 11.72 6.69
N TYR A 149 -3.85 11.56 8.00
CA TYR A 149 -3.35 10.41 8.76
C TYR A 149 -4.48 9.57 9.31
N TYR A 150 -4.31 8.27 9.22
CA TYR A 150 -5.30 7.27 9.61
C TYR A 150 -4.68 6.20 10.47
N VAL A 151 -5.53 5.53 11.26
CA VAL A 151 -5.15 4.43 12.14
C VAL A 151 -6.13 3.28 12.03
N ARG A 152 -5.62 2.05 12.17
CA ARG A 152 -6.42 0.84 12.27
C ARG A 152 -5.92 0.02 13.46
N SER A 153 -6.78 -0.20 14.44
CA SER A 153 -6.48 -1.06 15.60
C SER A 153 -6.53 -2.54 15.21
N PRO A 154 -5.71 -3.40 15.87
CA PRO A 154 -5.76 -4.83 15.62
C PRO A 154 -7.13 -5.40 15.97
N GLN A 155 -7.58 -6.41 15.22
CA GLN A 155 -8.84 -7.11 15.43
C GLN A 155 -8.58 -8.53 15.90
N ASP A 156 -9.47 -9.06 16.75
CA ASP A 156 -9.37 -10.43 17.22
C ASP A 156 -9.63 -11.43 16.08
N ASN A 157 -8.91 -12.54 16.08
CA ASN A 157 -9.02 -13.59 15.05
C ASN A 157 -10.45 -14.15 14.89
N HIS A 158 -11.34 -13.99 15.88
CA HIS A 158 -12.73 -14.41 15.78
C HIS A 158 -13.55 -13.62 14.74
N THR A 159 -13.10 -12.44 14.35
CA THR A 159 -13.81 -11.59 13.38
C THR A 159 -13.74 -12.13 11.95
N TYR A 160 -12.70 -12.89 11.64
CA TYR A 160 -12.52 -13.49 10.30
C TYR A 160 -13.38 -14.73 10.05
N LEU A 161 -13.73 -15.47 11.11
CA LEU A 161 -14.50 -16.71 11.01
C LEU A 161 -16.00 -16.45 10.82
N ASN A 162 -16.49 -15.27 11.11
CA ASN A 162 -17.92 -14.91 11.07
C ASN A 162 -18.37 -14.13 9.85
N ARG A 163 -17.50 -13.84 8.89
CA ARG A 163 -17.93 -13.25 7.61
C ARG A 163 -18.44 -14.38 6.69
N LYS A 164 -19.74 -14.68 6.81
CA LYS A 164 -20.43 -15.45 5.79
C LYS A 164 -20.31 -14.71 4.45
N PRO A 165 -20.04 -15.43 3.34
CA PRO A 165 -20.15 -14.83 2.03
C PRO A 165 -21.60 -14.35 1.86
N THR A 166 -21.78 -13.08 1.64
CA THR A 166 -23.07 -12.54 1.20
C THR A 166 -23.32 -13.05 -0.21
N SER A 167 -24.38 -13.84 -0.31
CA SER A 167 -24.93 -14.38 -1.56
C SER A 167 -25.30 -13.25 -2.52
#